data_ae9f41b2af282962cefa91cacf9158b5
#
_entry.id   ae9f41b2af282962cefa91cacf9158b5
#
_cell.length_a   1.000
_cell.length_b   1.000
_cell.length_c   1.000
_cell.angle_alpha   90.00
_cell.angle_beta   90.00
_cell.angle_gamma   90.00
#
_symmetry.space_group_name_H-M   'P 1'
#
loop_
_entity.id
_entity.type
_entity.pdbx_description
1 polymer ?
#
loop_
_entity_poly.entity_id
_entity_poly.type
_entity_poly.pdbx_seq_one_letter_code
_entity_poly.pdbx_strand_id
1 'polypeptide(L)'
;LIALSPFYFIWKIIKEVLDVSPKFSQAQNLSEYGWKAVGFALLSMIIYIGALMCSHIAAFRVQAAIRSSLMKHILTLPMGIMESEGTGKIRKIVNESSAATETYLAHQLPDKAGAVATPVGLLALLLVFDWRLGLLSLIPVVLSFAIMGTMAGSRMKTKMEEYQNALEEMSAEAVEYVRGIPVVKTFGQSVFSFKKFKNSIEKYKKWVIAYTKELRLPMTFYTTIINAVFAVLIGAGFMLAGGNYDNKFLLNLLFYIIITPIITVTLSKIMYSSENEMIVEDAIKRIESILKRKPLPEAKEEKKISKASIKFDNVTFRYEDAGKNALNNVRLEIKEGEHVAFVGPSGGGKTTLASLIARFFDTTEGAITI
;
A
#
# COMPACT_ATOMS: atom_id res chain seq x y z
N LEU A 1 -15.42 1.85 -20.12
CA LEU A 1 -15.88 1.47 -21.46
C LEU A 1 -16.34 2.69 -22.27
N ILE A 2 -17.13 3.60 -21.72
CA ILE A 2 -17.57 4.84 -22.40
C ILE A 2 -16.37 5.67 -22.90
N ALA A 3 -15.25 5.66 -22.18
CA ALA A 3 -14.01 6.31 -22.60
C ALA A 3 -13.41 5.76 -23.93
N LEU A 4 -13.85 4.60 -24.39
CA LEU A 4 -13.45 4.04 -25.69
C LEU A 4 -14.33 4.54 -26.85
N SER A 5 -15.51 5.08 -26.57
CA SER A 5 -16.44 5.58 -27.59
C SER A 5 -15.88 6.72 -28.47
N PRO A 6 -15.09 7.67 -27.95
CA PRO A 6 -14.44 8.68 -28.79
C PRO A 6 -13.59 8.09 -29.92
N PHE A 7 -12.91 6.96 -29.65
CA PHE A 7 -12.06 6.30 -30.65
C PHE A 7 -12.86 5.69 -31.79
N TYR A 8 -14.08 5.22 -31.52
CA TYR A 8 -15.00 4.78 -32.56
C TYR A 8 -15.40 5.94 -33.50
N PHE A 9 -15.64 7.12 -32.97
CA PHE A 9 -15.95 8.29 -33.79
C PHE A 9 -14.73 8.81 -34.54
N ILE A 10 -13.54 8.75 -33.94
CA ILE A 10 -12.27 9.03 -34.64
C ILE A 10 -12.08 8.05 -35.83
N TRP A 11 -12.36 6.78 -35.60
CA TRP A 11 -12.34 5.80 -36.72
C TRP A 11 -13.33 6.17 -37.84
N LYS A 12 -14.54 6.63 -37.53
CA LYS A 12 -15.51 7.12 -38.50
C LYS A 12 -15.00 8.34 -39.28
N ILE A 13 -14.36 9.27 -38.62
CA ILE A 13 -13.73 10.44 -39.24
C ILE A 13 -12.66 10.00 -40.20
N ILE A 14 -11.75 9.11 -39.83
CA ILE A 14 -10.67 8.60 -40.66
C ILE A 14 -11.27 7.85 -41.87
N LYS A 15 -12.31 7.05 -41.65
CA LYS A 15 -13.01 6.33 -42.69
C LYS A 15 -13.57 7.29 -43.74
N GLU A 16 -14.31 8.30 -43.32
CA GLU A 16 -14.92 9.26 -44.24
C GLU A 16 -13.86 10.05 -45.04
N VAL A 17 -12.76 10.44 -44.40
CA VAL A 17 -11.63 11.10 -45.08
C VAL A 17 -10.99 10.22 -46.13
N LEU A 18 -10.77 8.93 -45.83
CA LEU A 18 -10.19 7.98 -46.80
C LEU A 18 -11.13 7.65 -47.94
N ASP A 19 -12.45 7.52 -47.65
CA ASP A 19 -13.46 7.20 -48.69
C ASP A 19 -13.63 8.33 -49.73
N VAL A 20 -13.42 9.58 -49.35
CA VAL A 20 -13.55 10.75 -50.25
C VAL A 20 -12.21 11.21 -50.81
N SER A 21 -11.08 10.61 -50.44
CA SER A 21 -9.74 11.00 -50.90
C SER A 21 -9.62 10.85 -52.44
N PRO A 22 -9.04 11.79 -53.18
CA PRO A 22 -8.43 13.08 -52.73
C PRO A 22 -9.40 14.28 -52.61
N LYS A 23 -10.71 14.10 -52.79
CA LYS A 23 -11.71 15.17 -52.82
C LYS A 23 -12.27 15.45 -51.41
N PHE A 24 -11.41 15.90 -50.48
CA PHE A 24 -11.76 16.10 -49.04
C PHE A 24 -12.94 17.05 -48.78
N SER A 25 -13.25 17.94 -49.71
CA SER A 25 -14.44 18.83 -49.66
C SER A 25 -15.79 18.09 -49.68
N GLN A 26 -15.79 16.81 -50.02
CA GLN A 26 -16.99 15.97 -50.07
C GLN A 26 -17.28 15.28 -48.70
N ALA A 27 -16.39 15.38 -47.74
CA ALA A 27 -16.64 14.88 -46.38
C ALA A 27 -17.67 15.77 -45.66
N GLN A 28 -18.84 15.20 -45.38
CA GLN A 28 -19.99 15.98 -44.83
C GLN A 28 -20.18 15.83 -43.33
N ASN A 29 -19.78 14.68 -42.74
CA ASN A 29 -20.10 14.32 -41.36
C ASN A 29 -18.94 14.53 -40.37
N LEU A 30 -17.81 15.08 -40.81
CA LEU A 30 -16.62 15.23 -39.95
C LEU A 30 -16.91 16.04 -38.66
N SER A 31 -17.67 17.13 -38.83
CA SER A 31 -18.04 18.00 -37.66
C SER A 31 -18.96 17.25 -36.70
N GLU A 32 -19.94 16.51 -37.20
CA GLU A 32 -20.86 15.72 -36.37
C GLU A 32 -20.12 14.64 -35.60
N TYR A 33 -19.25 13.84 -36.25
CA TYR A 33 -18.45 12.83 -35.58
C TYR A 33 -17.45 13.45 -34.59
N GLY A 34 -16.85 14.59 -34.93
CA GLY A 34 -15.99 15.35 -34.03
C GLY A 34 -16.70 15.78 -32.74
N TRP A 35 -17.88 16.38 -32.85
CA TRP A 35 -18.67 16.77 -31.69
C TRP A 35 -19.15 15.56 -30.87
N LYS A 36 -19.51 14.45 -31.51
CA LYS A 36 -19.85 13.22 -30.81
C LYS A 36 -18.65 12.65 -30.05
N ALA A 37 -17.45 12.65 -30.64
CA ALA A 37 -16.24 12.24 -29.95
C ALA A 37 -15.96 13.10 -28.72
N VAL A 38 -16.03 14.43 -28.85
CA VAL A 38 -15.88 15.36 -27.72
C VAL A 38 -16.96 15.13 -26.66
N GLY A 39 -18.22 15.00 -27.05
CA GLY A 39 -19.34 14.76 -26.15
C GLY A 39 -19.17 13.50 -25.32
N PHE A 40 -18.78 12.37 -25.94
CA PHE A 40 -18.50 11.13 -25.23
C PHE A 40 -17.24 11.20 -24.36
N ALA A 41 -16.21 11.95 -24.77
CA ALA A 41 -15.03 12.19 -23.94
C ALA A 41 -15.40 12.97 -22.66
N LEU A 42 -16.17 14.05 -22.80
CA LEU A 42 -16.68 14.84 -21.64
C LEU A 42 -17.59 14.01 -20.74
N LEU A 43 -18.50 13.23 -21.33
CA LEU A 43 -19.39 12.34 -20.57
C LEU A 43 -18.58 11.30 -19.78
N SER A 44 -17.57 10.69 -20.39
CA SER A 44 -16.72 9.73 -19.71
C SER A 44 -15.93 10.37 -18.54
N MET A 45 -15.48 11.61 -18.73
CA MET A 45 -14.78 12.38 -17.69
C MET A 45 -15.71 12.68 -16.50
N ILE A 46 -16.94 13.11 -16.77
CA ILE A 46 -17.94 13.40 -15.72
C ILE A 46 -18.26 12.13 -14.92
N ILE A 47 -18.48 11.01 -15.61
CA ILE A 47 -18.75 9.72 -14.95
C ILE A 47 -17.54 9.27 -14.13
N TYR A 48 -16.31 9.42 -14.65
CA TYR A 48 -15.09 9.08 -13.94
C TYR A 48 -14.91 9.91 -12.67
N ILE A 49 -15.09 11.23 -12.76
CA ILE A 49 -15.03 12.15 -11.60
C ILE A 49 -16.09 11.76 -10.57
N GLY A 50 -17.33 11.51 -10.99
CA GLY A 50 -18.41 11.07 -10.10
C GLY A 50 -18.07 9.76 -9.37
N ALA A 51 -17.54 8.77 -10.10
CA ALA A 51 -17.12 7.50 -9.52
C ALA A 51 -15.96 7.69 -8.52
N LEU A 52 -14.97 8.52 -8.87
CA LEU A 52 -13.84 8.82 -8.00
C LEU A 52 -14.29 9.56 -6.72
N MET A 53 -15.21 10.52 -6.82
CA MET A 53 -15.79 11.20 -5.65
C MET A 53 -16.49 10.21 -4.73
N CYS A 54 -17.28 9.28 -5.25
CA CYS A 54 -17.91 8.23 -4.46
C CYS A 54 -16.87 7.34 -3.74
N SER A 55 -15.81 6.97 -4.44
CA SER A 55 -14.70 6.19 -3.90
C SER A 55 -14.01 6.93 -2.75
N HIS A 56 -13.67 8.21 -2.92
CA HIS A 56 -13.05 9.04 -1.88
C HIS A 56 -13.94 9.18 -0.64
N ILE A 57 -15.24 9.49 -0.82
CA ILE A 57 -16.18 9.60 0.31
C ILE A 57 -16.26 8.30 1.09
N ALA A 58 -16.34 7.16 0.40
CA ALA A 58 -16.34 5.85 1.03
C ALA A 58 -15.03 5.57 1.78
N ALA A 59 -13.89 5.88 1.15
CA ALA A 59 -12.56 5.68 1.72
C ALA A 59 -12.34 6.49 3.01
N PHE A 60 -12.72 7.77 3.01
CA PHE A 60 -12.63 8.62 4.21
C PHE A 60 -13.53 8.13 5.35
N ARG A 61 -14.74 7.64 5.03
CA ARG A 61 -15.63 7.04 6.05
C ARG A 61 -15.02 5.79 6.66
N VAL A 62 -14.44 4.90 5.83
CA VAL A 62 -13.76 3.69 6.31
C VAL A 62 -12.55 4.05 7.16
N GLN A 63 -11.71 5.00 6.73
CA GLN A 63 -10.57 5.48 7.49
C GLN A 63 -10.99 6.03 8.87
N ALA A 64 -12.02 6.86 8.91
CA ALA A 64 -12.55 7.42 10.16
C ALA A 64 -13.09 6.31 11.08
N ALA A 65 -13.79 5.32 10.53
CA ALA A 65 -14.29 4.18 11.28
C ALA A 65 -13.15 3.32 11.87
N ILE A 66 -12.10 3.04 11.08
CA ILE A 66 -10.91 2.32 11.55
C ILE A 66 -10.23 3.07 12.69
N ARG A 67 -9.99 4.37 12.53
CA ARG A 67 -9.38 5.20 13.59
C ARG A 67 -10.22 5.21 14.86
N SER A 68 -11.53 5.39 14.72
CA SER A 68 -12.45 5.36 15.87
C SER A 68 -12.45 4.01 16.58
N SER A 69 -12.48 2.92 15.83
CA SER A 69 -12.44 1.56 16.35
C SER A 69 -11.11 1.28 17.07
N LEU A 70 -9.97 1.64 16.46
CA LEU A 70 -8.66 1.51 17.08
C LEU A 70 -8.57 2.30 18.38
N MET A 71 -8.98 3.58 18.38
CA MET A 71 -8.92 4.42 19.57
C MET A 71 -9.80 3.88 20.70
N LYS A 72 -11.04 3.47 20.38
CA LYS A 72 -11.92 2.84 21.38
C LYS A 72 -11.31 1.57 21.95
N HIS A 73 -10.74 0.72 21.12
CA HIS A 73 -10.12 -0.52 21.55
C HIS A 73 -8.87 -0.25 22.42
N ILE A 74 -8.01 0.68 22.00
CA ILE A 74 -6.82 1.07 22.76
C ILE A 74 -7.18 1.54 24.17
N LEU A 75 -8.28 2.27 24.34
CA LEU A 75 -8.75 2.71 25.64
C LEU A 75 -9.18 1.55 26.58
N THR A 76 -9.48 0.38 26.03
CA THR A 76 -9.82 -0.81 26.82
C THR A 76 -8.60 -1.69 27.15
N LEU A 77 -7.44 -1.39 26.56
CA LEU A 77 -6.22 -2.16 26.77
C LEU A 77 -5.49 -1.76 28.05
N PRO A 78 -4.69 -2.67 28.63
CA PRO A 78 -3.83 -2.35 29.76
C PRO A 78 -2.88 -1.19 29.42
N MET A 79 -2.70 -0.25 30.37
CA MET A 79 -1.78 0.89 30.19
C MET A 79 -0.35 0.45 29.87
N GLY A 80 0.07 -0.70 30.38
CA GLY A 80 1.38 -1.27 30.11
C GLY A 80 1.67 -1.57 28.65
N ILE A 81 0.66 -1.78 27.82
CA ILE A 81 0.83 -1.93 26.38
C ILE A 81 1.34 -0.63 25.75
N MET A 82 0.88 0.52 26.25
CA MET A 82 1.38 1.83 25.78
C MET A 82 2.85 2.03 26.10
N GLU A 83 3.30 1.45 27.21
CA GLU A 83 4.70 1.51 27.65
C GLU A 83 5.58 0.54 26.87
N SER A 84 5.14 -0.70 26.65
CA SER A 84 5.90 -1.74 25.95
C SER A 84 5.99 -1.49 24.44
N GLU A 85 4.89 -1.11 23.77
CA GLU A 85 4.86 -0.86 22.32
C GLU A 85 5.41 0.52 21.95
N GLY A 86 5.38 1.46 22.88
CA GLY A 86 5.74 2.85 22.66
C GLY A 86 4.63 3.65 21.94
N THR A 87 4.39 4.85 22.44
CA THR A 87 3.35 5.76 21.90
C THR A 87 3.57 6.12 20.44
N GLY A 88 4.83 6.17 19.98
CA GLY A 88 5.18 6.45 18.59
C GLY A 88 4.69 5.37 17.61
N LYS A 89 4.83 4.08 17.97
CA LYS A 89 4.37 2.94 17.15
C LYS A 89 2.85 2.93 17.08
N ILE A 90 2.16 3.11 18.21
CA ILE A 90 0.69 3.16 18.25
C ILE A 90 0.17 4.32 17.40
N ARG A 91 0.76 5.51 17.54
CA ARG A 91 0.41 6.68 16.72
C ARG A 91 0.61 6.41 15.23
N LYS A 92 1.70 5.73 14.84
CA LYS A 92 1.96 5.35 13.45
C LYS A 92 0.87 4.42 12.94
N ILE A 93 0.47 3.40 13.71
CA ILE A 93 -0.59 2.46 13.30
C ILE A 93 -1.93 3.19 13.14
N VAL A 94 -2.32 4.02 14.10
CA VAL A 94 -3.60 4.76 14.05
C VAL A 94 -3.64 5.74 12.87
N ASN A 95 -2.56 6.45 12.58
CA ASN A 95 -2.55 7.48 11.54
C ASN A 95 -2.14 6.94 10.18
N GLU A 96 -0.95 6.33 10.07
CA GLU A 96 -0.36 5.96 8.78
C GLU A 96 -0.99 4.69 8.21
N SER A 97 -1.22 3.65 9.04
CA SER A 97 -1.86 2.42 8.54
C SER A 97 -3.32 2.67 8.13
N SER A 98 -4.04 3.53 8.86
CA SER A 98 -5.40 3.93 8.46
C SER A 98 -5.38 4.78 7.18
N ALA A 99 -4.38 5.65 6.98
CA ALA A 99 -4.22 6.42 5.76
C ALA A 99 -3.89 5.53 4.55
N ALA A 100 -3.03 4.51 4.73
CA ALA A 100 -2.74 3.54 3.67
C ALA A 100 -4.00 2.80 3.19
N THR A 101 -4.92 2.47 4.12
CA THR A 101 -6.21 1.85 3.77
C THR A 101 -7.10 2.81 2.97
N GLU A 102 -7.12 4.09 3.33
CA GLU A 102 -7.87 5.12 2.58
C GLU A 102 -7.31 5.26 1.16
N THR A 103 -6.00 5.43 1.01
CA THR A 103 -5.33 5.56 -0.28
C THR A 103 -5.61 4.36 -1.20
N TYR A 104 -5.65 3.16 -0.64
CA TYR A 104 -6.03 1.96 -1.40
C TYR A 104 -7.46 2.02 -1.91
N LEU A 105 -8.43 2.32 -1.05
CA LEU A 105 -9.84 2.37 -1.42
C LEU A 105 -10.16 3.53 -2.36
N ALA A 106 -9.53 4.68 -2.16
CA ALA A 106 -9.78 5.87 -2.97
C ALA A 106 -9.20 5.79 -4.38
N HIS A 107 -7.99 5.24 -4.52
CA HIS A 107 -7.24 5.27 -5.77
C HIS A 107 -7.00 3.89 -6.37
N GLN A 108 -6.47 2.95 -5.58
CA GLN A 108 -6.01 1.67 -6.13
C GLN A 108 -7.15 0.73 -6.50
N LEU A 109 -8.24 0.70 -5.75
CA LEU A 109 -9.40 -0.13 -6.06
C LEU A 109 -10.09 0.31 -7.35
N PRO A 110 -10.36 1.62 -7.61
CA PRO A 110 -10.83 2.10 -8.89
C PRO A 110 -9.84 1.83 -10.04
N ASP A 111 -8.54 2.00 -9.81
CA ASP A 111 -7.51 1.71 -10.81
C ASP A 111 -7.46 0.23 -11.18
N LYS A 112 -7.64 -0.68 -10.23
CA LYS A 112 -7.78 -2.13 -10.49
C LYS A 112 -9.01 -2.45 -11.33
N ALA A 113 -10.16 -1.86 -11.00
CA ALA A 113 -11.36 -2.04 -11.80
C ALA A 113 -11.14 -1.57 -13.25
N GLY A 114 -10.46 -0.43 -13.42
CA GLY A 114 -10.04 0.08 -14.72
C GLY A 114 -9.02 -0.83 -15.42
N ALA A 115 -8.06 -1.36 -14.66
CA ALA A 115 -7.03 -2.27 -15.17
C ALA A 115 -7.58 -3.61 -15.69
N VAL A 116 -8.75 -4.02 -15.24
CA VAL A 116 -9.46 -5.19 -15.77
C VAL A 116 -10.42 -4.81 -16.90
N ALA A 117 -11.26 -3.79 -16.67
CA ALA A 117 -12.30 -3.40 -17.63
C ALA A 117 -11.73 -2.82 -18.92
N THR A 118 -10.63 -2.06 -18.87
CA THR A 118 -10.05 -1.42 -20.07
C THR A 118 -9.42 -2.43 -21.02
N PRO A 119 -8.58 -3.39 -20.60
CA PRO A 119 -8.07 -4.43 -21.50
C PRO A 119 -9.17 -5.27 -22.14
N VAL A 120 -10.21 -5.63 -21.38
CA VAL A 120 -11.35 -6.40 -21.92
C VAL A 120 -12.08 -5.60 -23.00
N GLY A 121 -12.35 -4.31 -22.73
CA GLY A 121 -12.98 -3.44 -23.72
C GLY A 121 -12.10 -3.19 -24.95
N LEU A 122 -10.79 -3.01 -24.76
CA LEU A 122 -9.81 -2.86 -25.85
C LEU A 122 -9.73 -4.13 -26.68
N LEU A 123 -9.63 -5.30 -26.05
CA LEU A 123 -9.59 -6.58 -26.75
C LEU A 123 -10.83 -6.79 -27.60
N ALA A 124 -12.02 -6.54 -27.06
CA ALA A 124 -13.26 -6.63 -27.82
C ALA A 124 -13.23 -5.67 -29.02
N LEU A 125 -12.81 -4.44 -28.82
CA LEU A 125 -12.71 -3.43 -29.86
C LEU A 125 -11.69 -3.83 -30.95
N LEU A 126 -10.50 -4.28 -30.54
CA LEU A 126 -9.46 -4.73 -31.47
C LEU A 126 -9.93 -5.93 -32.34
N LEU A 127 -10.60 -6.91 -31.76
CA LEU A 127 -11.08 -8.08 -32.51
C LEU A 127 -12.25 -7.77 -33.48
N VAL A 128 -13.09 -6.78 -33.11
CA VAL A 128 -14.24 -6.38 -33.93
C VAL A 128 -13.81 -5.63 -35.20
N PHE A 129 -12.80 -4.76 -35.13
CA PHE A 129 -12.37 -3.96 -36.27
C PHE A 129 -11.54 -4.77 -37.31
N ASP A 130 -10.48 -5.42 -36.82
CA ASP A 130 -9.66 -6.31 -37.60
C ASP A 130 -8.96 -7.35 -36.71
N TRP A 131 -9.47 -8.58 -36.76
CA TRP A 131 -8.94 -9.62 -35.88
C TRP A 131 -7.45 -9.94 -36.12
N ARG A 132 -6.93 -9.72 -37.36
CA ARG A 132 -5.52 -9.99 -37.70
C ARG A 132 -4.60 -8.98 -37.05
N LEU A 133 -4.91 -7.69 -37.19
CA LEU A 133 -4.18 -6.61 -36.53
C LEU A 133 -4.35 -6.71 -35.01
N GLY A 134 -5.55 -7.11 -34.53
CA GLY A 134 -5.81 -7.38 -33.13
C GLY A 134 -4.91 -8.45 -32.54
N LEU A 135 -4.81 -9.61 -33.22
CA LEU A 135 -3.90 -10.69 -32.78
C LEU A 135 -2.42 -10.26 -32.81
N LEU A 136 -2.01 -9.52 -33.86
CA LEU A 136 -0.65 -8.98 -33.92
C LEU A 136 -0.33 -8.06 -32.73
N SER A 137 -1.25 -7.19 -32.34
CA SER A 137 -1.07 -6.28 -31.20
C SER A 137 -0.97 -7.02 -29.87
N LEU A 138 -1.58 -8.22 -29.78
CA LEU A 138 -1.53 -9.04 -28.56
C LEU A 138 -0.18 -9.74 -28.36
N ILE A 139 0.62 -9.98 -29.39
CA ILE A 139 1.91 -10.67 -29.27
C ILE A 139 2.85 -9.93 -28.28
N PRO A 140 3.16 -8.63 -28.45
CA PRO A 140 3.98 -7.92 -27.49
C PRO A 140 3.33 -7.81 -26.10
N VAL A 141 1.99 -7.73 -26.05
CA VAL A 141 1.24 -7.69 -24.78
C VAL A 141 1.45 -8.97 -24.00
N VAL A 142 1.23 -10.14 -24.61
CA VAL A 142 1.41 -11.45 -23.94
C VAL A 142 2.86 -11.65 -23.51
N LEU A 143 3.82 -11.29 -24.36
CA LEU A 143 5.25 -11.35 -24.00
C LEU A 143 5.59 -10.44 -22.82
N SER A 144 5.03 -9.24 -22.79
CA SER A 144 5.21 -8.31 -21.65
C SER A 144 4.64 -8.88 -20.34
N PHE A 145 3.45 -9.51 -20.40
CA PHE A 145 2.88 -10.20 -19.23
C PHE A 145 3.72 -11.40 -18.79
N ALA A 146 4.28 -12.17 -19.71
CA ALA A 146 5.18 -13.27 -19.39
C ALA A 146 6.43 -12.77 -18.66
N ILE A 147 7.03 -11.66 -19.14
CA ILE A 147 8.18 -11.03 -18.46
C ILE A 147 7.79 -10.48 -17.08
N MET A 148 6.64 -9.81 -16.98
CA MET A 148 6.12 -9.31 -15.70
C MET A 148 5.93 -10.46 -14.70
N GLY A 149 5.46 -11.62 -15.16
CA GLY A 149 5.34 -12.83 -14.34
C GLY A 149 6.67 -13.29 -13.74
N THR A 150 7.79 -13.08 -14.42
CA THR A 150 9.13 -13.39 -13.87
C THR A 150 9.55 -12.44 -12.74
N MET A 151 8.97 -11.24 -12.70
CA MET A 151 9.22 -10.23 -11.67
C MET A 151 8.27 -10.36 -10.48
N ALA A 152 7.20 -11.16 -10.59
CA ALA A 152 6.25 -11.45 -9.53
C ALA A 152 6.60 -12.78 -8.83
N GLY A 153 6.13 -12.97 -7.60
CA GLY A 153 6.26 -14.23 -6.87
C GLY A 153 6.94 -14.12 -5.50
N SER A 154 7.15 -15.28 -4.85
CA SER A 154 7.68 -15.35 -3.49
C SER A 154 9.04 -14.68 -3.33
N ARG A 155 9.92 -14.83 -4.33
CA ARG A 155 11.26 -14.22 -4.32
C ARG A 155 11.18 -12.69 -4.25
N MET A 156 10.28 -12.08 -5.00
CA MET A 156 10.08 -10.62 -4.98
C MET A 156 9.49 -10.15 -3.65
N LYS A 157 8.56 -10.94 -3.08
CA LYS A 157 8.00 -10.66 -1.76
C LYS A 157 9.07 -10.64 -0.67
N THR A 158 9.95 -11.64 -0.63
CA THR A 158 11.09 -11.67 0.30
C THR A 158 12.02 -10.47 0.10
N LYS A 159 12.32 -10.11 -1.14
CA LYS A 159 13.13 -8.93 -1.46
C LYS A 159 12.50 -7.62 -0.98
N MET A 160 11.19 -7.50 -1.09
CA MET A 160 10.47 -6.32 -0.61
C MET A 160 10.46 -6.27 0.93
N GLU A 161 10.31 -7.41 1.61
CA GLU A 161 10.44 -7.50 3.07
C GLU A 161 11.85 -7.08 3.53
N GLU A 162 12.90 -7.56 2.87
CA GLU A 162 14.29 -7.14 3.12
C GLU A 162 14.46 -5.62 2.92
N TYR A 163 13.83 -5.05 1.88
CA TYR A 163 13.84 -3.61 1.61
C TYR A 163 13.20 -2.83 2.75
N GLN A 164 12.00 -3.21 3.15
CA GLN A 164 11.26 -2.55 4.22
C GLN A 164 12.04 -2.61 5.56
N ASN A 165 12.62 -3.76 5.86
CA ASN A 165 13.43 -3.94 7.08
C ASN A 165 14.69 -3.06 7.05
N ALA A 166 15.39 -2.96 5.93
CA ALA A 166 16.56 -2.10 5.79
C ALA A 166 16.22 -0.61 5.87
N LEU A 167 15.06 -0.21 5.33
CA LEU A 167 14.55 1.16 5.41
C LEU A 167 14.12 1.51 6.84
N GLU A 168 13.48 0.58 7.54
CA GLU A 168 13.07 0.75 8.94
C GLU A 168 14.28 0.87 9.87
N GLU A 169 15.29 0.00 9.71
CA GLU A 169 16.57 0.08 10.44
C GLU A 169 17.25 1.44 10.22
N MET A 170 17.37 1.89 8.98
CA MET A 170 17.96 3.18 8.65
C MET A 170 17.18 4.35 9.26
N SER A 171 15.84 4.28 9.24
CA SER A 171 14.97 5.32 9.80
C SER A 171 15.07 5.38 11.32
N ALA A 172 15.14 4.22 12.00
CA ALA A 172 15.31 4.14 13.45
C ALA A 172 16.64 4.73 13.89
N GLU A 173 17.73 4.37 13.21
CA GLU A 173 19.09 4.91 13.48
C GLU A 173 19.18 6.42 13.21
N ALA A 174 18.44 6.94 12.19
CA ALA A 174 18.34 8.36 11.94
C ALA A 174 17.68 9.12 13.09
N VAL A 175 16.59 8.59 13.63
CA VAL A 175 15.89 9.19 14.78
C VAL A 175 16.78 9.16 16.03
N GLU A 176 17.43 8.03 16.31
CA GLU A 176 18.37 7.89 17.44
C GLU A 176 19.52 8.87 17.32
N TYR A 177 20.06 9.01 16.10
CA TYR A 177 21.11 9.99 15.82
C TYR A 177 20.67 11.43 16.14
N VAL A 178 19.50 11.86 15.61
CA VAL A 178 18.99 13.22 15.86
C VAL A 178 18.75 13.46 17.37
N ARG A 179 18.22 12.47 18.08
CA ARG A 179 18.06 12.55 19.55
C ARG A 179 19.38 12.62 20.30
N GLY A 180 20.43 11.98 19.78
CA GLY A 180 21.76 11.97 20.39
C GLY A 180 22.60 13.22 20.13
N ILE A 181 22.23 14.07 19.16
CA ILE A 181 23.01 15.29 18.81
C ILE A 181 23.32 16.18 20.02
N PRO A 182 22.40 16.50 20.94
CA PRO A 182 22.71 17.31 22.11
C PRO A 182 23.80 16.70 22.99
N VAL A 183 23.75 15.37 23.20
CA VAL A 183 24.75 14.63 23.99
C VAL A 183 26.12 14.67 23.32
N VAL A 184 26.17 14.40 22.03
CA VAL A 184 27.42 14.44 21.23
C VAL A 184 28.06 15.82 21.28
N LYS A 185 27.26 16.90 21.16
CA LYS A 185 27.73 18.27 21.25
C LYS A 185 28.25 18.62 22.64
N THR A 186 27.56 18.17 23.70
CA THR A 186 27.96 18.46 25.09
C THR A 186 29.27 17.81 25.48
N PHE A 187 29.53 16.59 24.99
CA PHE A 187 30.74 15.84 25.31
C PHE A 187 31.88 15.99 24.27
N GLY A 188 31.74 16.89 23.32
CA GLY A 188 32.78 17.16 22.29
C GLY A 188 33.15 15.96 21.45
N GLN A 189 32.32 14.94 21.40
CA GLN A 189 32.53 13.71 20.64
C GLN A 189 32.44 14.01 19.16
N SER A 190 33.37 13.52 18.39
CA SER A 190 33.39 13.67 16.93
C SER A 190 32.46 12.66 16.25
N VAL A 191 32.29 12.84 14.95
CA VAL A 191 31.53 12.12 13.94
C VAL A 191 31.48 10.57 14.06
N PHE A 192 32.21 9.92 14.97
CA PHE A 192 32.23 8.48 15.19
C PHE A 192 30.94 7.93 15.81
N SER A 193 30.13 8.74 16.46
CA SER A 193 28.77 8.37 16.89
C SER A 193 27.83 8.05 15.70
N PHE A 194 28.23 8.51 14.49
CA PHE A 194 27.59 8.24 13.22
C PHE A 194 27.77 6.82 12.67
N LYS A 195 28.63 6.01 13.26
CA LYS A 195 29.03 4.73 12.66
C LYS A 195 27.84 3.79 12.43
N LYS A 196 26.92 3.73 13.37
CA LYS A 196 25.71 2.90 13.24
C LYS A 196 24.80 3.42 12.11
N PHE A 197 24.48 4.71 12.13
CA PHE A 197 23.63 5.32 11.11
C PHE A 197 24.29 5.25 9.72
N LYS A 198 25.59 5.54 9.61
CA LYS A 198 26.33 5.38 8.36
C LYS A 198 26.26 3.93 7.84
N ASN A 199 26.44 2.95 8.74
CA ASN A 199 26.38 1.54 8.36
C ASN A 199 24.98 1.14 7.89
N SER A 200 23.90 1.63 8.50
CA SER A 200 22.53 1.37 8.06
C SER A 200 22.25 1.98 6.69
N ILE A 201 22.74 3.20 6.41
CA ILE A 201 22.68 3.82 5.08
C ILE A 201 23.42 2.97 4.04
N GLU A 202 24.66 2.53 4.34
CA GLU A 202 25.45 1.71 3.39
C GLU A 202 24.81 0.33 3.17
N LYS A 203 24.19 -0.26 4.19
CA LYS A 203 23.42 -1.51 4.10
C LYS A 203 22.20 -1.32 3.19
N TYR A 204 21.41 -0.28 3.43
CA TYR A 204 20.26 0.07 2.60
C TYR A 204 20.67 0.34 1.15
N LYS A 205 21.71 1.14 0.93
CA LYS A 205 22.27 1.43 -0.41
C LYS A 205 22.71 0.17 -1.15
N LYS A 206 23.46 -0.74 -0.49
CA LYS A 206 23.87 -2.03 -1.09
C LYS A 206 22.64 -2.85 -1.52
N TRP A 207 21.63 -2.88 -0.67
CA TRP A 207 20.40 -3.57 -0.97
C TRP A 207 19.69 -2.98 -2.19
N VAL A 208 19.48 -1.64 -2.20
CA VAL A 208 18.82 -0.94 -3.32
C VAL A 208 19.58 -1.18 -4.64
N ILE A 209 20.90 -1.07 -4.62
CA ILE A 209 21.71 -1.32 -5.83
C ILE A 209 21.57 -2.78 -6.31
N ALA A 210 21.60 -3.75 -5.41
CA ALA A 210 21.44 -5.17 -5.77
C ALA A 210 20.06 -5.44 -6.37
N TYR A 211 18.99 -4.92 -5.75
CA TYR A 211 17.63 -5.02 -6.20
C TYR A 211 17.41 -4.37 -7.58
N THR A 212 17.90 -3.14 -7.75
CA THR A 212 17.81 -2.41 -9.02
C THR A 212 18.55 -3.14 -10.15
N LYS A 213 19.74 -3.71 -9.85
CA LYS A 213 20.50 -4.50 -10.84
C LYS A 213 19.75 -5.76 -11.25
N GLU A 214 19.08 -6.44 -10.32
CA GLU A 214 18.29 -7.65 -10.59
C GLU A 214 17.07 -7.34 -11.47
N LEU A 215 16.38 -6.24 -11.21
CA LEU A 215 15.22 -5.81 -11.97
C LEU A 215 15.54 -5.15 -13.30
N ARG A 216 16.76 -4.66 -13.50
CA ARG A 216 17.13 -3.86 -14.67
C ARG A 216 16.79 -4.55 -16.01
N LEU A 217 17.19 -5.78 -16.18
CA LEU A 217 16.97 -6.50 -17.43
C LEU A 217 15.47 -6.83 -17.65
N PRO A 218 14.76 -7.47 -16.72
CA PRO A 218 13.33 -7.72 -16.88
C PRO A 218 12.53 -6.45 -17.15
N MET A 219 12.83 -5.37 -16.43
CA MET A 219 12.13 -4.09 -16.59
C MET A 219 12.41 -3.44 -17.95
N THR A 220 13.67 -3.50 -18.41
CA THR A 220 14.04 -3.01 -19.75
C THR A 220 13.34 -3.81 -20.84
N PHE A 221 13.33 -5.14 -20.74
CA PHE A 221 12.61 -5.98 -21.70
C PHE A 221 11.10 -5.72 -21.69
N TYR A 222 10.50 -5.64 -20.49
CA TYR A 222 9.09 -5.31 -20.35
C TYR A 222 8.76 -3.99 -21.05
N THR A 223 9.47 -2.90 -20.70
CA THR A 223 9.19 -1.58 -21.26
C THR A 223 9.47 -1.52 -22.77
N THR A 224 10.49 -2.20 -23.26
CA THR A 224 10.80 -2.25 -24.69
C THR A 224 9.73 -3.01 -25.44
N ILE A 225 9.34 -4.19 -24.97
CA ILE A 225 8.39 -5.07 -25.66
C ILE A 225 6.97 -4.47 -25.63
N ILE A 226 6.54 -3.89 -24.52
CA ILE A 226 5.21 -3.28 -24.47
C ILE A 226 5.08 -2.07 -25.40
N ASN A 227 6.16 -1.31 -25.58
CA ASN A 227 6.18 -0.22 -26.55
C ASN A 227 6.43 -0.70 -28.00
N ALA A 228 6.86 -1.94 -28.19
CA ALA A 228 7.03 -2.51 -29.53
C ALA A 228 5.71 -2.83 -30.23
N VAL A 229 4.55 -2.75 -29.55
CA VAL A 229 3.22 -2.93 -30.17
C VAL A 229 3.09 -2.06 -31.42
N PHE A 230 3.52 -0.79 -31.35
CA PHE A 230 3.51 0.13 -32.47
C PHE A 230 4.37 -0.36 -33.66
N ALA A 231 5.60 -0.79 -33.37
CA ALA A 231 6.53 -1.27 -34.41
C ALA A 231 6.04 -2.58 -35.05
N VAL A 232 5.47 -3.49 -34.26
CA VAL A 232 4.90 -4.75 -34.71
C VAL A 232 3.69 -4.50 -35.63
N LEU A 233 2.80 -3.59 -35.22
CA LEU A 233 1.63 -3.23 -36.06
C LEU A 233 2.05 -2.64 -37.37
N ILE A 234 3.03 -1.75 -37.43
CA ILE A 234 3.52 -1.18 -38.68
C ILE A 234 4.24 -2.25 -39.52
N GLY A 235 5.27 -2.89 -38.97
CA GLY A 235 6.10 -3.83 -39.72
C GLY A 235 5.32 -5.05 -40.23
N ALA A 236 4.67 -5.77 -39.30
CA ALA A 236 3.91 -6.96 -39.65
C ALA A 236 2.59 -6.63 -40.38
N GLY A 237 1.99 -5.46 -40.10
CA GLY A 237 0.82 -4.98 -40.80
C GLY A 237 1.10 -4.80 -42.28
N PHE A 238 2.20 -4.13 -42.64
CA PHE A 238 2.61 -3.99 -44.03
C PHE A 238 2.98 -5.32 -44.71
N MET A 239 3.60 -6.25 -43.99
CA MET A 239 3.88 -7.60 -44.50
C MET A 239 2.59 -8.37 -44.81
N LEU A 240 1.58 -8.29 -43.93
CA LEU A 240 0.28 -8.93 -44.11
C LEU A 240 -0.51 -8.37 -45.31
N ALA A 241 -0.34 -7.09 -45.61
CA ALA A 241 -0.98 -6.45 -46.73
C ALA A 241 -0.49 -7.00 -48.09
N GLY A 242 0.72 -7.60 -48.13
CA GLY A 242 1.27 -8.25 -49.32
C GLY A 242 1.30 -7.36 -50.57
N GLY A 243 1.38 -6.03 -50.36
CA GLY A 243 1.31 -5.03 -51.47
C GLY A 243 -0.11 -4.57 -51.83
N ASN A 244 -1.14 -5.16 -51.27
CA ASN A 244 -2.54 -4.77 -51.46
C ASN A 244 -2.99 -3.83 -50.33
N TYR A 245 -2.80 -2.54 -50.52
CA TYR A 245 -3.15 -1.50 -49.54
C TYR A 245 -4.53 -0.92 -49.86
N ASP A 246 -5.59 -1.66 -49.53
CA ASP A 246 -6.93 -1.11 -49.67
C ASP A 246 -7.23 -0.07 -48.56
N ASN A 247 -8.19 0.81 -48.84
CA ASN A 247 -8.57 1.87 -47.89
C ASN A 247 -9.04 1.31 -46.52
N LYS A 248 -9.64 0.13 -46.51
CA LYS A 248 -10.12 -0.53 -45.32
C LYS A 248 -8.96 -1.02 -44.43
N PHE A 249 -7.92 -1.60 -45.03
CA PHE A 249 -6.73 -2.00 -44.33
C PHE A 249 -6.00 -0.80 -43.73
N LEU A 250 -5.79 0.27 -44.52
CA LEU A 250 -5.16 1.50 -44.06
C LEU A 250 -5.94 2.16 -42.93
N LEU A 251 -7.26 2.21 -43.05
CA LEU A 251 -8.16 2.71 -41.99
C LEU A 251 -7.95 1.97 -40.65
N ASN A 252 -7.99 0.64 -40.71
CA ASN A 252 -7.82 -0.19 -39.54
C ASN A 252 -6.41 -0.05 -38.95
N LEU A 253 -5.38 -0.07 -39.81
CA LEU A 253 -4.00 0.12 -39.34
C LEU A 253 -3.79 1.47 -38.62
N LEU A 254 -4.28 2.57 -39.19
CA LEU A 254 -4.23 3.89 -38.55
C LEU A 254 -4.98 3.92 -37.22
N PHE A 255 -6.14 3.30 -37.18
CA PHE A 255 -6.91 3.19 -35.96
C PHE A 255 -6.17 2.44 -34.83
N TYR A 256 -5.52 1.31 -35.17
CA TYR A 256 -4.71 0.54 -34.21
C TYR A 256 -3.50 1.33 -33.70
N ILE A 257 -2.86 2.08 -34.58
CA ILE A 257 -1.76 2.98 -34.22
C ILE A 257 -2.22 4.03 -33.19
N ILE A 258 -3.38 4.62 -33.41
CA ILE A 258 -3.94 5.66 -32.50
C ILE A 258 -4.32 5.07 -31.14
N ILE A 259 -4.78 3.82 -31.08
CA ILE A 259 -5.21 3.18 -29.83
C ILE A 259 -4.05 2.57 -29.03
N THR A 260 -2.91 2.32 -29.65
CA THR A 260 -1.72 1.70 -29.03
C THR A 260 -1.29 2.37 -27.71
N PRO A 261 -1.23 3.71 -27.56
CA PRO A 261 -0.85 4.34 -26.30
C PRO A 261 -1.76 3.95 -25.12
N ILE A 262 -3.04 3.69 -25.37
CA ILE A 262 -3.97 3.26 -24.32
C ILE A 262 -3.59 1.86 -23.83
N ILE A 263 -3.22 0.97 -24.72
CA ILE A 263 -2.76 -0.39 -24.39
C ILE A 263 -1.54 -0.30 -23.46
N THR A 264 -0.51 0.45 -23.87
CA THR A 264 0.75 0.57 -23.12
C THR A 264 0.55 1.22 -21.75
N VAL A 265 -0.23 2.29 -21.67
CA VAL A 265 -0.52 2.99 -20.40
C VAL A 265 -1.31 2.10 -19.46
N THR A 266 -2.34 1.40 -19.94
CA THR A 266 -3.19 0.53 -19.11
C THR A 266 -2.38 -0.62 -18.53
N LEU A 267 -1.54 -1.27 -19.34
CA LEU A 267 -0.71 -2.39 -18.91
C LEU A 267 0.38 -1.95 -17.90
N SER A 268 0.97 -0.77 -18.13
CA SER A 268 1.91 -0.19 -17.17
C SER A 268 1.27 0.08 -15.81
N LYS A 269 0.02 0.54 -15.76
CA LYS A 269 -0.72 0.71 -14.50
C LYS A 269 -0.91 -0.61 -13.75
N ILE A 270 -1.20 -1.70 -14.46
CA ILE A 270 -1.33 -3.04 -13.85
C ILE A 270 -0.01 -3.45 -13.18
N MET A 271 1.12 -3.23 -13.85
CA MET A 271 2.44 -3.57 -13.32
C MET A 271 2.74 -2.86 -11.99
N TYR A 272 2.50 -1.55 -11.92
CA TYR A 272 2.78 -0.76 -10.72
C TYR A 272 1.75 -0.95 -9.58
N SER A 273 0.60 -1.57 -9.86
CA SER A 273 -0.45 -1.74 -8.84
C SER A 273 -0.07 -2.76 -7.75
N SER A 274 0.76 -3.74 -8.06
CA SER A 274 1.14 -4.81 -7.13
C SER A 274 2.02 -4.34 -5.95
N GLU A 275 2.85 -3.33 -6.15
CA GLU A 275 3.70 -2.77 -5.09
C GLU A 275 2.86 -2.12 -3.97
N ASN A 276 1.84 -1.40 -4.35
CA ASN A 276 0.94 -0.72 -3.41
C ASN A 276 0.06 -1.70 -2.61
N GLU A 277 -0.24 -2.88 -3.13
CA GLU A 277 -0.98 -3.93 -2.38
C GLU A 277 -0.23 -4.40 -1.16
N MET A 278 1.08 -4.56 -1.26
CA MET A 278 1.91 -5.03 -0.14
C MET A 278 1.91 -4.03 1.01
N ILE A 279 1.92 -2.72 0.70
CA ILE A 279 1.85 -1.65 1.72
C ILE A 279 0.54 -1.72 2.50
N VAL A 280 -0.57 -1.94 1.82
CA VAL A 280 -1.88 -2.02 2.47
C VAL A 280 -2.05 -3.33 3.25
N GLU A 281 -1.54 -4.45 2.73
CA GLU A 281 -1.55 -5.72 3.46
C GLU A 281 -0.78 -5.60 4.79
N ASP A 282 0.40 -4.97 4.79
CA ASP A 282 1.15 -4.69 6.00
C ASP A 282 0.39 -3.75 6.95
N ALA A 283 -0.21 -2.69 6.41
CA ALA A 283 -1.02 -1.76 7.18
C ALA A 283 -2.20 -2.46 7.88
N ILE A 284 -2.92 -3.35 7.19
CA ILE A 284 -4.01 -4.14 7.75
C ILE A 284 -3.51 -5.07 8.85
N LYS A 285 -2.39 -5.79 8.63
CA LYS A 285 -1.79 -6.65 9.65
C LYS A 285 -1.44 -5.88 10.93
N ARG A 286 -0.91 -4.67 10.80
CA ARG A 286 -0.60 -3.80 11.95
C ARG A 286 -1.87 -3.35 12.69
N ILE A 287 -2.93 -2.98 11.97
CA ILE A 287 -4.24 -2.66 12.55
C ILE A 287 -4.80 -3.86 13.31
N GLU A 288 -4.80 -5.03 12.68
CA GLU A 288 -5.27 -6.27 13.29
C GLU A 288 -4.45 -6.66 14.52
N SER A 289 -3.13 -6.41 14.53
CA SER A 289 -2.27 -6.73 15.66
C SER A 289 -2.69 -5.98 16.93
N ILE A 290 -3.21 -4.77 16.80
CA ILE A 290 -3.77 -4.01 17.94
C ILE A 290 -5.16 -4.50 18.30
N LEU A 291 -6.05 -4.68 17.30
CA LEU A 291 -7.44 -5.07 17.54
C LEU A 291 -7.59 -6.50 18.11
N LYS A 292 -6.62 -7.37 17.86
CA LYS A 292 -6.59 -8.74 18.43
C LYS A 292 -6.11 -8.82 19.87
N ARG A 293 -5.54 -7.74 20.42
CA ARG A 293 -5.14 -7.70 21.84
C ARG A 293 -6.35 -7.75 22.74
N LYS A 294 -6.21 -8.50 23.83
CA LYS A 294 -7.31 -8.67 24.78
C LYS A 294 -7.47 -7.42 25.66
N PRO A 295 -8.68 -6.87 25.77
CA PRO A 295 -8.96 -5.80 26.71
C PRO A 295 -8.80 -6.27 28.15
N LEU A 296 -8.61 -5.30 29.06
CA LEU A 296 -8.68 -5.60 30.49
C LEU A 296 -10.10 -6.09 30.83
N PRO A 297 -10.23 -7.18 31.60
CA PRO A 297 -11.52 -7.61 32.09
C PRO A 297 -12.16 -6.52 32.95
N GLU A 298 -13.36 -6.10 32.60
CA GLU A 298 -14.13 -5.14 33.41
C GLU A 298 -14.94 -5.86 34.48
N ALA A 299 -15.06 -5.24 35.66
CA ALA A 299 -15.92 -5.75 36.71
C ALA A 299 -17.39 -5.65 36.28
N LYS A 300 -18.17 -6.71 36.47
CA LYS A 300 -19.60 -6.74 36.16
C LYS A 300 -20.43 -5.86 37.14
N GLU A 301 -19.91 -5.62 38.33
CA GLU A 301 -20.54 -4.83 39.34
C GLU A 301 -19.52 -3.85 39.99
N GLU A 302 -19.91 -2.62 40.15
CA GLU A 302 -19.11 -1.64 40.91
C GLU A 302 -19.17 -1.96 42.39
N LYS A 303 -18.01 -2.20 43.00
CA LYS A 303 -17.89 -2.34 44.47
C LYS A 303 -17.33 -1.06 45.08
N LYS A 304 -18.01 -0.55 46.07
CA LYS A 304 -17.47 0.57 46.90
C LYS A 304 -16.37 0.04 47.78
N ILE A 305 -15.18 0.63 47.65
CA ILE A 305 -14.04 0.33 48.55
C ILE A 305 -14.39 0.89 49.92
N SER A 306 -14.44 0.01 50.95
CA SER A 306 -14.71 0.40 52.34
C SER A 306 -13.44 0.60 53.15
N LYS A 307 -12.35 -0.09 52.82
CA LYS A 307 -11.02 0.04 53.42
C LYS A 307 -9.99 -0.02 52.29
N ALA A 308 -9.08 0.94 52.28
CA ALA A 308 -8.04 1.02 51.23
C ALA A 308 -6.78 0.23 51.65
N SER A 309 -6.93 -1.07 51.90
CA SER A 309 -5.78 -1.97 52.13
C SER A 309 -5.46 -2.74 50.83
N ILE A 310 -4.17 -2.92 50.53
CA ILE A 310 -3.72 -3.61 49.33
C ILE A 310 -3.08 -4.94 49.73
N LYS A 311 -3.54 -6.05 49.16
CA LYS A 311 -2.97 -7.37 49.43
C LYS A 311 -2.54 -8.04 48.14
N PHE A 312 -1.27 -8.50 48.10
CA PHE A 312 -0.72 -9.37 47.12
C PHE A 312 -0.76 -10.81 47.60
N ASP A 313 -1.44 -11.68 46.87
CA ASP A 313 -1.53 -13.09 47.22
C ASP A 313 -0.84 -13.94 46.12
N ASN A 314 0.37 -14.38 46.43
CA ASN A 314 1.22 -15.21 45.58
C ASN A 314 1.37 -14.64 44.13
N VAL A 315 1.59 -13.35 44.01
CA VAL A 315 1.63 -12.66 42.73
C VAL A 315 2.91 -13.00 41.97
N THR A 316 2.72 -13.58 40.81
CA THR A 316 3.75 -13.79 39.76
C THR A 316 3.40 -12.99 38.56
N PHE A 317 4.38 -12.28 37.99
CA PHE A 317 4.19 -11.48 36.77
C PHE A 317 5.36 -11.62 35.83
N ARG A 318 5.03 -11.78 34.56
CA ARG A 318 5.97 -11.82 33.44
C ARG A 318 5.46 -10.94 32.29
N TYR A 319 6.32 -10.06 31.76
CA TYR A 319 6.04 -9.31 30.54
C TYR A 319 5.95 -10.26 29.34
N GLU A 320 5.08 -9.97 28.36
CA GLU A 320 4.81 -10.86 27.21
C GLU A 320 6.07 -11.32 26.47
N ASP A 321 7.06 -10.41 26.30
CA ASP A 321 8.30 -10.70 25.57
C ASP A 321 9.49 -11.09 26.48
N ALA A 322 9.27 -11.24 27.76
CA ALA A 322 10.34 -11.56 28.69
C ALA A 322 10.50 -13.06 28.92
N GLY A 323 11.74 -13.55 28.81
CA GLY A 323 12.08 -14.94 29.09
C GLY A 323 12.07 -15.31 30.59
N LYS A 324 11.93 -14.31 31.50
CA LYS A 324 11.95 -14.49 32.95
C LYS A 324 10.83 -13.69 33.63
N ASN A 325 10.35 -14.19 34.76
CA ASN A 325 9.38 -13.47 35.56
C ASN A 325 10.02 -12.22 36.16
N ALA A 326 9.31 -11.09 36.11
CA ALA A 326 9.69 -9.84 36.77
C ALA A 326 9.37 -9.88 38.27
N LEU A 327 8.33 -10.61 38.66
CA LEU A 327 7.94 -10.88 40.04
C LEU A 327 7.66 -12.39 40.17
N ASN A 328 8.10 -12.99 41.27
CA ASN A 328 7.88 -14.41 41.58
C ASN A 328 7.24 -14.53 42.95
N ASN A 329 6.03 -15.06 43.01
CA ASN A 329 5.33 -15.46 44.25
C ASN A 329 5.39 -14.41 45.35
N VAL A 330 5.13 -13.14 45.01
CA VAL A 330 5.19 -12.02 45.97
C VAL A 330 3.96 -12.04 46.85
N ARG A 331 4.21 -11.98 48.15
CA ARG A 331 3.20 -11.80 49.19
C ARG A 331 3.48 -10.49 49.94
N LEU A 332 2.53 -9.59 49.98
CA LEU A 332 2.65 -8.29 50.59
C LEU A 332 1.27 -7.82 51.05
N GLU A 333 1.18 -7.22 52.20
CA GLU A 333 -0.02 -6.54 52.67
C GLU A 333 0.35 -5.12 53.09
N ILE A 334 -0.34 -4.13 52.54
CA ILE A 334 -0.21 -2.71 52.86
C ILE A 334 -1.52 -2.27 53.47
N LYS A 335 -1.48 -1.81 54.73
CA LYS A 335 -2.66 -1.37 55.46
C LYS A 335 -3.06 0.06 55.08
N GLU A 336 -4.31 0.38 55.27
CA GLU A 336 -4.83 1.74 55.06
C GLU A 336 -4.02 2.78 55.81
N GLY A 337 -3.58 3.84 55.13
CA GLY A 337 -2.75 4.92 55.73
C GLY A 337 -1.28 4.58 55.91
N GLU A 338 -0.83 3.38 55.52
CA GLU A 338 0.57 2.96 55.61
C GLU A 338 1.41 3.54 54.47
N HIS A 339 2.59 4.06 54.79
CA HIS A 339 3.59 4.51 53.84
C HIS A 339 4.65 3.43 53.64
N VAL A 340 4.71 2.85 52.45
CA VAL A 340 5.63 1.76 52.10
C VAL A 340 6.60 2.19 51.00
N ALA A 341 7.90 1.94 51.22
CA ALA A 341 8.93 2.17 50.20
C ALA A 341 9.49 0.83 49.69
N PHE A 342 9.48 0.65 48.36
CA PHE A 342 10.13 -0.49 47.72
C PHE A 342 11.61 -0.19 47.48
N VAL A 343 12.50 -0.92 48.12
CA VAL A 343 13.95 -0.75 48.03
C VAL A 343 14.60 -2.01 47.48
N GLY A 344 15.61 -1.85 46.64
CA GLY A 344 16.34 -2.96 46.05
C GLY A 344 17.13 -2.58 44.81
N PRO A 345 17.89 -3.51 44.19
CA PRO A 345 18.72 -3.26 43.04
C PRO A 345 17.90 -2.89 41.81
N SER A 346 18.55 -2.26 40.83
CA SER A 346 17.94 -2.00 39.51
C SER A 346 17.50 -3.34 38.87
N GLY A 347 16.31 -3.37 38.27
CA GLY A 347 15.72 -4.60 37.72
C GLY A 347 15.04 -5.52 38.75
N GLY A 348 15.02 -5.18 40.04
CA GLY A 348 14.39 -5.99 41.10
C GLY A 348 12.85 -5.94 41.16
N GLY A 349 12.17 -5.50 40.11
CA GLY A 349 10.70 -5.54 39.98
C GLY A 349 9.94 -4.43 40.73
N LYS A 350 10.61 -3.42 41.31
CA LYS A 350 9.96 -2.34 42.09
C LYS A 350 8.91 -1.55 41.29
N THR A 351 9.29 -1.10 40.07
CA THR A 351 8.39 -0.38 39.18
C THR A 351 7.25 -1.28 38.72
N THR A 352 7.55 -2.55 38.42
CA THR A 352 6.55 -3.55 38.03
C THR A 352 5.51 -3.75 39.13
N LEU A 353 5.94 -3.82 40.38
CA LEU A 353 5.06 -3.98 41.52
C LEU A 353 4.11 -2.77 41.70
N ALA A 354 4.64 -1.56 41.56
CA ALA A 354 3.82 -0.34 41.57
C ALA A 354 2.84 -0.27 40.40
N SER A 355 3.27 -0.66 39.19
CA SER A 355 2.43 -0.70 37.97
C SER A 355 1.29 -1.73 38.09
N LEU A 356 1.51 -2.84 38.80
CA LEU A 356 0.46 -3.83 39.07
C LEU A 356 -0.58 -3.32 40.10
N ILE A 357 -0.20 -2.52 41.08
CA ILE A 357 -1.15 -1.86 41.98
C ILE A 357 -2.08 -0.94 41.21
N ALA A 358 -1.53 -0.16 40.28
CA ALA A 358 -2.30 0.71 39.39
C ALA A 358 -3.03 -0.04 38.27
N ARG A 359 -2.93 -1.38 38.22
CA ARG A 359 -3.50 -2.24 37.19
C ARG A 359 -3.10 -1.84 35.79
N PHE A 360 -1.85 -1.43 35.56
CA PHE A 360 -1.30 -1.25 34.22
C PHE A 360 -1.16 -2.57 33.46
N PHE A 361 -1.07 -3.66 34.22
CA PHE A 361 -1.06 -5.05 33.77
C PHE A 361 -1.90 -5.89 34.74
N ASP A 362 -2.44 -7.00 34.26
CA ASP A 362 -2.98 -8.05 35.14
C ASP A 362 -1.86 -9.04 35.54
N THR A 363 -2.00 -9.68 36.67
CA THR A 363 -1.04 -10.69 37.15
C THR A 363 -1.03 -11.92 36.23
N THR A 364 0.16 -12.57 36.08
CA THR A 364 0.25 -13.85 35.41
C THR A 364 -0.33 -14.96 36.27
N GLU A 365 -0.03 -14.95 37.58
CA GLU A 365 -0.55 -15.86 38.59
C GLU A 365 -0.77 -15.08 39.89
N GLY A 366 -1.68 -15.56 40.73
CA GLY A 366 -2.05 -14.93 41.96
C GLY A 366 -3.04 -13.77 41.78
N ALA A 367 -3.28 -12.99 42.82
CA ALA A 367 -4.24 -11.88 42.76
C ALA A 367 -3.76 -10.69 43.61
N ILE A 368 -4.15 -9.49 43.17
CA ILE A 368 -4.02 -8.26 43.96
C ILE A 368 -5.44 -7.82 44.29
N THR A 369 -5.70 -7.59 45.55
CA THR A 369 -7.01 -7.12 46.06
C THR A 369 -6.85 -5.82 46.80
N ILE A 370 -7.84 -4.94 46.65
CA ILE A 370 -7.96 -3.65 47.35
C ILE A 370 -9.25 -3.68 48.16
#